data_76c2a75f28bcc31fafa8eee012c7f01b
#
_entry.id   76c2a75f28bcc31fafa8eee012c7f01b
#
_cell.length_a   1.000
_cell.length_b   1.000
_cell.length_c   1.000
_cell.angle_alpha   90.00
_cell.angle_beta   90.00
_cell.angle_gamma   90.00
#
_symmetry.space_group_name_H-M   'P 1'
#
loop_
_entity.id
_entity.type
_entity.pdbx_description
1 polymer ?
#
loop_
_entity_poly.entity_id
_entity_poly.type
_entity_poly.pdbx_seq_one_letter_code
_entity_poly.pdbx_strand_id
1 'polypeptide(L)'
;MSRIFTRDLVPGMITDEDVYSVNDQLIIARGQKLTDNYINRLVFYSIGSVRIRDDSEEVELPEKPHEDTYSEKILASEEYKVFKASFEVAVKHIKGFINDVIEKRIKIDEEYLLNEIQSLIVHNDNSIHLFDMLHNMHVYDDPTYAHSVNVALICNIFAKWLGFEKEELDIVTMAGLLHDIGKTKLPEGIITKPGKLTDDE
;
A
#
# COMPACT_ATOMS: atom_id res chain seq x y z
N MET A 1 23.12 3.96 26.22
CA MET A 1 22.56 4.70 25.06
C MET A 1 23.25 4.19 23.81
N SER A 2 22.58 3.40 23.00
CA SER A 2 23.14 2.87 21.77
C SER A 2 22.33 3.37 20.57
N ARG A 3 23.01 3.65 19.45
CA ARG A 3 22.35 3.96 18.18
C ARG A 3 22.18 2.66 17.39
N ILE A 4 20.95 2.28 17.08
CA ILE A 4 20.61 1.02 16.41
C ILE A 4 20.13 1.31 15.01
N PHE A 5 20.59 0.53 14.03
CA PHE A 5 20.09 0.63 12.66
C PHE A 5 18.61 0.23 12.60
N THR A 6 17.83 0.91 11.75
CA THR A 6 16.39 0.67 11.61
C THR A 6 16.06 -0.79 11.32
N ARG A 7 16.90 -1.48 10.56
CA ARG A 7 16.76 -2.92 10.25
C ARG A 7 16.93 -3.85 11.46
N ASP A 8 17.60 -3.37 12.50
CA ASP A 8 17.94 -4.15 13.70
C ASP A 8 17.03 -3.77 14.90
N LEU A 9 16.07 -2.85 14.68
CA LEU A 9 15.07 -2.45 15.67
C LEU A 9 14.05 -3.57 15.87
N VAL A 10 13.66 -3.79 17.12
CA VAL A 10 12.59 -4.72 17.47
C VAL A 10 11.51 -3.99 18.28
N PRO A 11 10.23 -4.42 18.14
CA PRO A 11 9.14 -3.89 18.95
C PRO A 11 9.44 -4.01 20.44
N GLY A 12 9.08 -2.98 21.21
CA GLY A 12 9.35 -2.92 22.63
C GLY A 12 10.54 -2.03 23.02
N MET A 13 11.46 -1.73 22.10
CA MET A 13 12.54 -0.76 22.33
C MET A 13 11.99 0.64 22.54
N ILE A 14 12.67 1.49 23.35
CA ILE A 14 12.25 2.85 23.66
C ILE A 14 13.22 3.84 23.02
N THR A 15 12.67 4.81 22.28
CA THR A 15 13.47 5.87 21.66
C THR A 15 14.06 6.83 22.69
N ASP A 16 15.30 7.28 22.51
CA ASP A 16 15.95 8.29 23.35
C ASP A 16 16.15 9.64 22.64
N GLU A 17 15.62 9.78 21.46
CA GLU A 17 15.62 11.04 20.68
C GLU A 17 14.31 11.21 19.93
N ASP A 18 13.96 12.47 19.64
CA ASP A 18 12.92 12.76 18.66
C ASP A 18 13.44 12.46 17.26
N VAL A 19 12.67 11.70 16.46
CA VAL A 19 13.05 11.32 15.12
C VAL A 19 12.24 12.12 14.11
N TYR A 20 12.94 12.84 13.22
CA TYR A 20 12.34 13.69 12.20
C TYR A 20 12.61 13.15 10.80
N SER A 21 11.69 13.42 9.88
CA SER A 21 11.89 13.20 8.44
C SER A 21 12.85 14.24 7.85
N VAL A 22 13.24 14.05 6.59
CA VAL A 22 14.07 15.02 5.83
C VAL A 22 13.39 16.40 5.72
N ASN A 23 12.06 16.46 5.88
CA ASN A 23 11.26 17.70 5.82
C ASN A 23 10.91 18.24 7.22
N ASP A 24 11.69 17.94 8.25
CA ASP A 24 11.48 18.35 9.64
C ASP A 24 10.12 17.95 10.26
N GLN A 25 9.46 16.94 9.70
CA GLN A 25 8.24 16.40 10.28
C GLN A 25 8.61 15.39 11.38
N LEU A 26 8.06 15.56 12.58
CA LEU A 26 8.24 14.59 13.67
C LEU A 26 7.59 13.25 13.32
N ILE A 27 8.41 12.18 13.26
CA ILE A 27 7.97 10.82 12.97
C ILE A 27 7.69 10.05 14.25
N ILE A 28 8.63 10.11 15.20
CA ILE A 28 8.53 9.43 16.50
C ILE A 28 9.10 10.36 17.57
N ALA A 29 8.36 10.55 18.67
CA ALA A 29 8.83 11.34 19.80
C ALA A 29 9.80 10.53 20.69
N ARG A 30 10.67 11.24 21.40
CA ARG A 30 11.53 10.68 22.44
C ARG A 30 10.70 9.98 23.51
N GLY A 31 11.19 8.84 23.98
CA GLY A 31 10.52 8.05 25.02
C GLY A 31 9.38 7.18 24.52
N GLN A 32 9.17 7.12 23.20
CA GLN A 32 8.13 6.30 22.60
C GLN A 32 8.58 4.84 22.50
N LYS A 33 7.74 3.92 22.97
CA LYS A 33 7.94 2.48 22.80
C LYS A 33 7.67 2.11 21.34
N LEU A 34 8.64 1.48 20.67
CA LEU A 34 8.54 1.08 19.29
C LEU A 34 7.55 -0.08 19.12
N THR A 35 6.70 0.06 18.14
CA THR A 35 5.82 -0.99 17.61
C THR A 35 6.24 -1.31 16.17
N ASP A 36 5.73 -2.40 15.59
CA ASP A 36 5.95 -2.72 14.18
C ASP A 36 5.57 -1.55 13.26
N ASN A 37 4.48 -0.84 13.58
CA ASN A 37 4.05 0.35 12.83
C ASN A 37 5.08 1.47 12.88
N TYR A 38 5.68 1.74 14.02
CA TYR A 38 6.73 2.74 14.14
C TYR A 38 7.99 2.34 13.38
N ILE A 39 8.38 1.07 13.43
CA ILE A 39 9.53 0.56 12.68
C ILE A 39 9.26 0.69 11.17
N ASN A 40 8.08 0.31 10.70
CA ASN A 40 7.69 0.46 9.29
C ASN A 40 7.68 1.94 8.85
N ARG A 41 7.22 2.86 9.72
CA ARG A 41 7.32 4.32 9.44
C ARG A 41 8.76 4.78 9.30
N LEU A 42 9.67 4.32 10.15
CA LEU A 42 11.10 4.64 10.05
C LEU A 42 11.68 4.15 8.72
N VAL A 43 11.33 2.94 8.29
CA VAL A 43 11.73 2.38 6.98
C VAL A 43 11.16 3.24 5.85
N PHE A 44 9.87 3.58 5.90
CA PHE A 44 9.19 4.40 4.89
C PHE A 44 9.86 5.78 4.70
N TYR A 45 10.21 6.44 5.81
CA TYR A 45 10.91 7.73 5.77
C TYR A 45 12.43 7.61 5.58
N SER A 46 12.94 6.40 5.27
CA SER A 46 14.38 6.12 5.05
C SER A 46 15.28 6.55 6.20
N ILE A 47 14.79 6.43 7.44
CA ILE A 47 15.57 6.70 8.65
C ILE A 47 16.55 5.55 8.86
N GLY A 48 17.84 5.80 8.72
CA GLY A 48 18.88 4.76 8.76
C GLY A 48 19.16 4.18 10.14
N SER A 49 18.99 4.98 11.21
CA SER A 49 19.26 4.56 12.58
C SER A 49 18.55 5.46 13.59
N VAL A 50 18.23 4.91 14.77
CA VAL A 50 17.57 5.61 15.88
C VAL A 50 18.33 5.37 17.17
N ARG A 51 18.39 6.37 18.06
CA ARG A 51 18.96 6.22 19.37
C ARG A 51 17.93 5.57 20.30
N ILE A 52 18.36 4.46 20.95
CA ILE A 52 17.53 3.66 21.85
C ILE A 52 18.06 3.79 23.27
N ARG A 53 17.16 3.84 24.24
CA ARG A 53 17.47 3.85 25.66
C ARG A 53 17.90 2.44 26.11
N ASP A 54 19.02 2.35 26.86
CA ASP A 54 19.38 1.10 27.53
C ASP A 54 18.43 0.84 28.72
N ASP A 55 17.88 -0.38 28.81
CA ASP A 55 16.81 -0.81 29.72
C ASP A 55 17.20 -0.88 31.21
N SER A 56 18.09 -0.04 31.71
CA SER A 56 18.47 -0.07 33.11
C SER A 56 17.63 0.83 34.03
N GLU A 57 16.67 1.59 33.52
CA GLU A 57 15.73 2.38 34.32
C GLU A 57 14.30 2.24 33.76
N GLU A 58 13.50 1.37 34.43
CA GLU A 58 12.05 1.39 34.30
C GLU A 58 11.50 2.72 34.85
N VAL A 59 11.38 3.70 33.99
CA VAL A 59 10.52 4.85 34.30
C VAL A 59 9.13 4.47 33.82
N GLU A 60 8.23 4.14 34.73
CA GLU A 60 6.79 4.11 34.48
C GLU A 60 6.37 5.51 33.99
N LEU A 61 6.40 5.71 32.67
CA LEU A 61 5.69 6.83 32.05
C LEU A 61 4.19 6.50 32.19
N PRO A 62 3.35 7.44 32.66
CA PRO A 62 1.92 7.21 32.69
C PRO A 62 1.47 6.80 31.28
N GLU A 63 0.83 5.64 31.17
CA GLU A 63 0.17 5.21 29.94
C GLU A 63 -0.83 6.30 29.55
N LYS A 64 -0.44 7.14 28.58
CA LYS A 64 -1.46 7.94 27.89
C LYS A 64 -2.38 6.93 27.24
N PRO A 65 -3.71 7.08 27.40
CA PRO A 65 -4.64 6.23 26.70
C PRO A 65 -4.23 6.20 25.22
N HIS A 66 -4.07 4.99 24.68
CA HIS A 66 -3.70 4.79 23.30
C HIS A 66 -4.83 5.35 22.44
N GLU A 67 -4.66 6.58 21.97
CA GLU A 67 -5.56 7.11 20.95
C GLU A 67 -5.20 6.42 19.64
N ASP A 68 -6.15 5.66 19.09
CA ASP A 68 -5.99 5.00 17.80
C ASP A 68 -5.47 5.99 16.77
N THR A 69 -4.40 5.64 16.10
CA THR A 69 -3.88 6.42 14.98
C THR A 69 -4.94 6.50 13.88
N TYR A 70 -4.81 7.48 12.99
CA TYR A 70 -5.72 7.62 11.85
C TYR A 70 -5.80 6.32 11.02
N SER A 71 -4.67 5.66 10.77
CA SER A 71 -4.62 4.38 10.07
C SER A 71 -5.36 3.26 10.82
N GLU A 72 -5.21 3.17 12.14
CA GLU A 72 -5.93 2.18 12.96
C GLU A 72 -7.44 2.40 12.90
N LYS A 73 -7.89 3.66 12.92
CA LYS A 73 -9.32 4.00 12.76
C LYS A 73 -9.85 3.58 11.39
N ILE A 74 -9.08 3.79 10.32
CA ILE A 74 -9.46 3.33 8.98
C ILE A 74 -9.55 1.81 8.94
N LEU A 75 -8.53 1.09 9.40
CA LEU A 75 -8.49 -0.37 9.40
C LEU A 75 -9.62 -1.01 10.22
N ALA A 76 -10.08 -0.35 11.27
CA ALA A 76 -11.19 -0.80 12.12
C ALA A 76 -12.58 -0.47 11.52
N SER A 77 -12.67 0.43 10.54
CA SER A 77 -13.93 0.89 9.98
C SER A 77 -14.65 -0.22 9.19
N GLU A 78 -15.98 -0.19 9.18
CA GLU A 78 -16.79 -1.10 8.37
C GLU A 78 -16.60 -0.80 6.87
N GLU A 79 -16.43 0.47 6.50
CA GLU A 79 -16.16 0.90 5.13
C GLU A 79 -14.90 0.24 4.58
N TYR A 80 -13.82 0.20 5.37
CA TYR A 80 -12.57 -0.47 4.98
C TYR A 80 -12.76 -1.98 4.80
N LYS A 81 -13.49 -2.65 5.69
CA LYS A 81 -13.74 -4.09 5.59
C LYS A 81 -14.54 -4.43 4.33
N VAL A 82 -15.59 -3.64 4.05
CA VAL A 82 -16.40 -3.79 2.83
C VAL A 82 -15.56 -3.52 1.59
N PHE A 83 -14.79 -2.43 1.59
CA PHE A 83 -13.89 -2.10 0.49
C PHE A 83 -12.88 -3.19 0.22
N LYS A 84 -12.20 -3.70 1.27
CA LYS A 84 -11.23 -4.79 1.17
C LYS A 84 -11.84 -6.03 0.54
N ALA A 85 -13.02 -6.46 1.01
CA ALA A 85 -13.72 -7.62 0.45
C ALA A 85 -14.07 -7.41 -1.03
N SER A 86 -14.60 -6.23 -1.39
CA SER A 86 -14.94 -5.88 -2.78
C SER A 86 -13.68 -5.84 -3.66
N PHE A 87 -12.58 -5.30 -3.16
CA PHE A 87 -11.30 -5.25 -3.85
C PHE A 87 -10.76 -6.66 -4.15
N GLU A 88 -10.77 -7.57 -3.18
CA GLU A 88 -10.33 -8.97 -3.36
C GLU A 88 -11.18 -9.68 -4.43
N VAL A 89 -12.48 -9.43 -4.46
CA VAL A 89 -13.39 -9.97 -5.50
C VAL A 89 -13.04 -9.39 -6.87
N ALA A 90 -12.86 -8.08 -6.99
CA ALA A 90 -12.52 -7.44 -8.26
C ALA A 90 -11.16 -7.93 -8.80
N VAL A 91 -10.15 -8.06 -7.93
CA VAL A 91 -8.84 -8.63 -8.30
C VAL A 91 -9.00 -10.05 -8.87
N LYS A 92 -9.82 -10.90 -8.22
CA LYS A 92 -10.07 -12.26 -8.69
C LYS A 92 -10.79 -12.28 -10.04
N HIS A 93 -11.79 -11.42 -10.24
CA HIS A 93 -12.53 -11.32 -11.51
C HIS A 93 -11.62 -10.84 -12.64
N ILE A 94 -10.84 -9.78 -12.40
CA ILE A 94 -9.91 -9.23 -13.39
C ILE A 94 -8.83 -10.25 -13.74
N LYS A 95 -8.25 -10.94 -12.75
CA LYS A 95 -7.29 -12.04 -12.98
C LYS A 95 -7.91 -13.14 -13.85
N GLY A 96 -9.11 -13.61 -13.51
CA GLY A 96 -9.80 -14.64 -14.28
C GLY A 96 -10.03 -14.21 -15.73
N PHE A 97 -10.53 -13.00 -15.94
CA PHE A 97 -10.76 -12.45 -17.26
C PHE A 97 -9.48 -12.29 -18.09
N ILE A 98 -8.42 -11.73 -17.49
CA ILE A 98 -7.13 -11.56 -18.17
C ILE A 98 -6.52 -12.91 -18.54
N ASN A 99 -6.58 -13.91 -17.66
CA ASN A 99 -6.14 -15.26 -17.98
C ASN A 99 -6.93 -15.84 -19.16
N ASP A 100 -8.25 -15.67 -19.19
CA ASP A 100 -9.09 -16.09 -20.32
C ASP A 100 -8.71 -15.39 -21.64
N VAL A 101 -8.42 -14.10 -21.59
CA VAL A 101 -7.91 -13.34 -22.75
C VAL A 101 -6.60 -13.95 -23.26
N ILE A 102 -5.70 -14.29 -22.36
CA ILE A 102 -4.37 -14.81 -22.67
C ILE A 102 -4.45 -16.24 -23.21
N GLU A 103 -5.20 -17.13 -22.55
CA GLU A 103 -5.27 -18.55 -22.86
C GLU A 103 -6.19 -18.83 -24.05
N LYS A 104 -7.37 -18.22 -24.06
CA LYS A 104 -8.41 -18.43 -25.07
C LYS A 104 -8.29 -17.46 -26.25
N ARG A 105 -7.39 -16.49 -26.20
CA ARG A 105 -7.18 -15.44 -27.23
C ARG A 105 -8.46 -14.67 -27.57
N ILE A 106 -9.31 -14.45 -26.57
CA ILE A 106 -10.49 -13.60 -26.71
C ILE A 106 -10.11 -12.13 -26.71
N LYS A 107 -10.98 -11.28 -27.24
CA LYS A 107 -10.77 -9.83 -27.20
C LYS A 107 -10.90 -9.32 -25.77
N ILE A 108 -10.13 -8.27 -25.45
CA ILE A 108 -10.30 -7.53 -24.21
C ILE A 108 -11.67 -6.84 -24.24
N ASP A 109 -12.45 -7.04 -23.21
CA ASP A 109 -13.70 -6.33 -22.96
C ASP A 109 -13.38 -5.17 -22.01
N GLU A 110 -13.22 -3.97 -22.59
CA GLU A 110 -12.85 -2.77 -21.87
C GLU A 110 -13.97 -2.34 -20.90
N GLU A 111 -15.21 -2.49 -21.33
CA GLU A 111 -16.38 -2.13 -20.52
C GLU A 111 -16.47 -3.01 -19.26
N TYR A 112 -16.24 -4.31 -19.42
CA TYR A 112 -16.19 -5.23 -18.28
C TYR A 112 -15.12 -4.83 -17.27
N LEU A 113 -13.88 -4.58 -17.70
CA LEU A 113 -12.78 -4.22 -16.83
C LEU A 113 -13.00 -2.86 -16.14
N LEU A 114 -13.52 -1.87 -16.89
CA LEU A 114 -13.86 -0.57 -16.31
C LEU A 114 -14.97 -0.69 -15.25
N ASN A 115 -15.98 -1.50 -15.48
CA ASN A 115 -17.07 -1.73 -14.52
C ASN A 115 -16.55 -2.35 -13.23
N GLU A 116 -15.61 -3.31 -13.29
CA GLU A 116 -14.97 -3.87 -12.10
C GLU A 116 -14.25 -2.79 -11.27
N ILE A 117 -13.48 -1.90 -11.92
CA ILE A 117 -12.80 -0.79 -11.23
C ILE A 117 -13.81 0.24 -10.71
N GLN A 118 -14.81 0.61 -11.52
CA GLN A 118 -15.81 1.61 -11.12
C GLN A 118 -16.64 1.13 -9.93
N SER A 119 -16.93 -0.16 -9.82
CA SER A 119 -17.66 -0.74 -8.68
C SER A 119 -16.96 -0.47 -7.34
N LEU A 120 -15.63 -0.40 -7.32
CA LEU A 120 -14.84 -0.08 -6.14
C LEU A 120 -14.91 1.41 -5.76
N ILE A 121 -15.17 2.27 -6.75
CA ILE A 121 -15.19 3.74 -6.58
C ILE A 121 -16.57 4.23 -6.16
N VAL A 122 -17.64 3.68 -6.74
CA VAL A 122 -19.03 4.14 -6.52
C VAL A 122 -19.46 4.12 -5.06
N HIS A 123 -18.93 3.21 -4.27
CA HIS A 123 -19.24 3.11 -2.83
C HIS A 123 -18.40 4.07 -1.98
N ASN A 124 -17.51 4.87 -2.59
CA ASN A 124 -16.58 5.77 -1.91
C ASN A 124 -16.61 7.16 -2.56
N ASP A 125 -17.60 7.98 -2.19
CA ASP A 125 -17.75 9.34 -2.74
C ASP A 125 -16.57 10.28 -2.43
N ASN A 126 -15.73 9.91 -1.45
CA ASN A 126 -14.56 10.69 -1.06
C ASN A 126 -13.28 10.05 -1.60
N SER A 127 -12.71 10.65 -2.63
CA SER A 127 -11.46 10.20 -3.26
C SER A 127 -10.27 10.14 -2.28
N ILE A 128 -10.22 11.02 -1.27
CA ILE A 128 -9.18 11.02 -0.24
C ILE A 128 -9.33 9.79 0.65
N HIS A 129 -10.57 9.49 1.06
CA HIS A 129 -10.84 8.31 1.88
C HIS A 129 -10.52 6.99 1.15
N LEU A 130 -10.86 6.93 -0.15
CA LEU A 130 -10.47 5.79 -1.01
C LEU A 130 -8.95 5.64 -1.08
N PHE A 131 -8.22 6.75 -1.25
CA PHE A 131 -6.75 6.74 -1.26
C PHE A 131 -6.17 6.25 0.07
N ASP A 132 -6.73 6.67 1.19
CA ASP A 132 -6.33 6.22 2.53
C ASP A 132 -6.57 4.73 2.73
N MET A 133 -7.71 4.20 2.24
CA MET A 133 -7.99 2.77 2.27
C MET A 133 -6.97 1.98 1.45
N LEU A 134 -6.66 2.43 0.22
CA LEU A 134 -5.64 1.82 -0.64
C LEU A 134 -4.26 1.83 0.02
N HIS A 135 -3.88 2.94 0.64
CA HIS A 135 -2.58 3.07 1.34
C HIS A 135 -2.44 2.08 2.50
N ASN A 136 -3.54 1.75 3.17
CA ASN A 136 -3.53 0.82 4.31
C ASN A 136 -3.68 -0.66 3.90
N MET A 137 -3.84 -0.95 2.60
CA MET A 137 -3.92 -2.33 2.11
C MET A 137 -2.52 -2.89 1.84
N HIS A 138 -2.04 -3.81 2.68
CA HIS A 138 -0.66 -4.30 2.64
C HIS A 138 -0.51 -5.79 2.29
N VAL A 139 -1.58 -6.57 2.28
CA VAL A 139 -1.51 -8.03 2.10
C VAL A 139 -2.45 -8.47 0.99
N TYR A 140 -1.89 -9.07 -0.05
CA TYR A 140 -2.63 -9.65 -1.17
C TYR A 140 -2.16 -11.07 -1.43
N ASP A 141 -3.10 -11.96 -1.71
CA ASP A 141 -2.80 -13.32 -2.17
C ASP A 141 -2.20 -13.33 -3.58
N ASP A 142 -2.50 -12.29 -4.38
CA ASP A 142 -1.97 -12.10 -5.72
C ASP A 142 -1.44 -10.67 -5.92
N PRO A 143 -0.16 -10.44 -5.62
CA PRO A 143 0.40 -9.09 -5.62
C PRO A 143 0.42 -8.44 -7.01
N THR A 144 0.52 -9.19 -8.10
CA THR A 144 0.61 -8.63 -9.46
C THR A 144 -0.70 -7.99 -9.89
N TYR A 145 -1.81 -8.72 -9.77
CA TYR A 145 -3.12 -8.20 -10.16
C TYR A 145 -3.65 -7.16 -9.16
N ALA A 146 -3.38 -7.36 -7.87
CA ALA A 146 -3.70 -6.37 -6.85
C ALA A 146 -2.97 -5.04 -7.09
N HIS A 147 -1.69 -5.10 -7.47
CA HIS A 147 -0.93 -3.91 -7.89
C HIS A 147 -1.59 -3.20 -9.09
N SER A 148 -1.96 -3.94 -10.12
CA SER A 148 -2.62 -3.39 -11.31
C SER A 148 -3.94 -2.69 -10.98
N VAL A 149 -4.77 -3.29 -10.11
CA VAL A 149 -6.02 -2.68 -9.62
C VAL A 149 -5.73 -1.42 -8.79
N ASN A 150 -4.74 -1.46 -7.90
CA ASN A 150 -4.33 -0.28 -7.14
C ASN A 150 -3.90 0.86 -8.05
N VAL A 151 -3.05 0.60 -9.04
CA VAL A 151 -2.59 1.62 -9.99
C VAL A 151 -3.75 2.18 -10.78
N ALA A 152 -4.70 1.35 -11.24
CA ALA A 152 -5.90 1.80 -11.94
C ALA A 152 -6.75 2.76 -11.08
N LEU A 153 -6.98 2.41 -9.80
CA LEU A 153 -7.73 3.25 -8.87
C LEU A 153 -7.02 4.58 -8.58
N ILE A 154 -5.71 4.55 -8.36
CA ILE A 154 -4.90 5.76 -8.16
C ILE A 154 -4.94 6.63 -9.42
N CYS A 155 -4.76 6.07 -10.61
CA CYS A 155 -4.86 6.79 -11.88
C CYS A 155 -6.23 7.45 -12.03
N ASN A 156 -7.31 6.75 -11.72
CA ASN A 156 -8.68 7.30 -11.76
C ASN A 156 -8.85 8.48 -10.80
N ILE A 157 -8.37 8.35 -9.54
CA ILE A 157 -8.44 9.42 -8.55
C ILE A 157 -7.68 10.67 -9.04
N PHE A 158 -6.44 10.50 -9.50
CA PHE A 158 -5.65 11.63 -9.98
C PHE A 158 -6.24 12.28 -11.22
N ALA A 159 -6.74 11.50 -12.18
CA ALA A 159 -7.39 12.03 -13.37
C ALA A 159 -8.64 12.86 -13.02
N LYS A 160 -9.45 12.41 -12.03
CA LYS A 160 -10.57 13.21 -11.50
C LYS A 160 -10.10 14.52 -10.87
N TRP A 161 -9.04 14.51 -10.08
CA TRP A 161 -8.50 15.73 -9.48
C TRP A 161 -7.93 16.71 -10.50
N LEU A 162 -7.42 16.19 -11.63
CA LEU A 162 -6.94 17.00 -12.75
C LEU A 162 -8.07 17.49 -13.66
N GLY A 163 -9.31 17.08 -13.42
CA GLY A 163 -10.47 17.50 -14.19
C GLY A 163 -10.60 16.84 -15.56
N PHE A 164 -10.09 15.63 -15.71
CA PHE A 164 -10.22 14.86 -16.97
C PHE A 164 -11.69 14.53 -17.24
N GLU A 165 -12.08 14.62 -18.50
CA GLU A 165 -13.39 14.18 -18.96
C GLU A 165 -13.51 12.64 -18.92
N LYS A 166 -14.75 12.13 -18.97
CA LYS A 166 -15.02 10.69 -18.76
C LYS A 166 -14.19 9.79 -19.68
N GLU A 167 -14.07 10.13 -20.95
CA GLU A 167 -13.34 9.32 -21.92
C GLU A 167 -11.84 9.25 -21.61
N GLU A 168 -11.23 10.38 -21.22
CA GLU A 168 -9.83 10.45 -20.81
C GLU A 168 -9.61 9.70 -19.48
N LEU A 169 -10.58 9.82 -18.56
CA LEU A 169 -10.58 9.12 -17.28
C LEU A 169 -10.56 7.61 -17.48
N ASP A 170 -11.43 7.09 -18.37
CA ASP A 170 -11.51 5.68 -18.68
C ASP A 170 -10.21 5.17 -19.31
N ILE A 171 -9.61 5.94 -20.24
CA ILE A 171 -8.33 5.60 -20.88
C ILE A 171 -7.20 5.52 -19.83
N VAL A 172 -7.08 6.52 -18.95
CA VAL A 172 -6.03 6.56 -17.94
C VAL A 172 -6.20 5.45 -16.92
N THR A 173 -7.44 5.13 -16.55
CA THR A 173 -7.77 4.02 -15.65
C THR A 173 -7.36 2.68 -16.28
N MET A 174 -7.70 2.45 -17.53
CA MET A 174 -7.33 1.24 -18.27
C MET A 174 -5.82 1.13 -18.48
N ALA A 175 -5.15 2.24 -18.79
CA ALA A 175 -3.69 2.26 -18.89
C ALA A 175 -3.03 1.84 -17.58
N GLY A 176 -3.54 2.33 -16.43
CA GLY A 176 -3.10 1.92 -15.11
C GLY A 176 -3.33 0.43 -14.84
N LEU A 177 -4.51 -0.09 -15.24
CA LEU A 177 -4.85 -1.50 -15.03
C LEU A 177 -3.95 -2.44 -15.85
N LEU A 178 -3.63 -2.07 -17.07
CA LEU A 178 -2.95 -2.94 -18.03
C LEU A 178 -1.45 -2.68 -18.17
N HIS A 179 -0.88 -1.69 -17.45
CA HIS A 179 0.51 -1.26 -17.63
C HIS A 179 1.53 -2.41 -17.46
N ASP A 180 1.24 -3.34 -16.60
CA ASP A 180 2.11 -4.45 -16.25
C ASP A 180 1.64 -5.82 -16.79
N ILE A 181 0.60 -5.85 -17.65
CA ILE A 181 0.00 -7.10 -18.14
C ILE A 181 1.02 -8.03 -18.81
N GLY A 182 2.08 -7.48 -19.41
CA GLY A 182 3.16 -8.26 -20.01
C GLY A 182 3.89 -9.17 -19.02
N LYS A 183 3.92 -8.84 -17.74
CA LYS A 183 4.54 -9.65 -16.68
C LYS A 183 3.89 -11.03 -16.56
N THR A 184 2.60 -11.15 -16.86
CA THR A 184 1.87 -12.43 -16.81
C THR A 184 2.40 -13.47 -17.80
N LYS A 185 3.21 -13.08 -18.78
CA LYS A 185 3.86 -13.95 -19.75
C LYS A 185 5.27 -14.35 -19.38
N LEU A 186 5.83 -13.75 -18.34
CA LEU A 186 7.17 -14.06 -17.89
C LEU A 186 7.15 -15.27 -16.94
N PRO A 187 8.20 -16.12 -16.95
CA PRO A 187 8.35 -17.15 -15.95
C PRO A 187 8.37 -16.57 -14.53
N GLU A 188 7.67 -17.21 -13.60
CA GLU A 188 7.57 -16.76 -12.20
C GLU A 188 8.97 -16.56 -11.57
N GLY A 189 9.93 -17.42 -11.89
CA GLY A 189 11.30 -17.33 -11.38
C GLY A 189 12.05 -16.07 -11.81
N ILE A 190 11.64 -15.41 -12.91
CA ILE A 190 12.19 -14.11 -13.33
C ILE A 190 11.53 -12.97 -12.51
N ILE A 191 10.21 -13.02 -12.34
CA ILE A 191 9.46 -11.99 -11.63
C ILE A 191 9.81 -11.96 -10.14
N THR A 192 9.97 -13.13 -9.53
CA THR A 192 10.22 -13.27 -8.09
C THR A 192 11.71 -13.32 -7.73
N LYS A 193 12.61 -13.18 -8.71
CA LYS A 193 14.05 -13.28 -8.48
C LYS A 193 14.54 -12.20 -7.51
N PRO A 194 15.15 -12.58 -6.39
CA PRO A 194 15.79 -11.63 -5.51
C PRO A 194 17.10 -11.14 -6.15
N GLY A 195 17.11 -9.90 -6.65
CA GLY A 195 18.30 -9.26 -7.21
C GLY A 195 18.17 -8.85 -8.67
N LYS A 196 19.29 -8.54 -9.30
CA LYS A 196 19.33 -8.11 -10.71
C LYS A 196 19.15 -9.31 -11.64
N LEU A 197 18.47 -9.06 -12.77
CA LEU A 197 18.41 -10.02 -13.88
C LEU A 197 19.78 -10.13 -14.54
N THR A 198 20.09 -11.28 -15.12
CA THR A 198 21.26 -11.48 -15.98
C THR A 198 20.95 -11.00 -17.40
N ASP A 199 21.97 -10.84 -18.25
CA ASP A 199 21.78 -10.38 -19.64
C ASP A 199 20.96 -11.38 -20.49
N ASP A 200 20.95 -12.66 -20.11
CA ASP A 200 20.19 -13.72 -20.79
C ASP A 200 18.72 -13.81 -20.30
N GLU A 201 18.39 -13.30 -19.15
CA GLU A 201 17.03 -13.21 -18.59
C GLU A 201 16.28 -11.98 -19.11
#